data_1a6242d632af583145fb0d63279faee1
#
_entry.id   1a6242d632af583145fb0d63279faee1
#
_cell.length_a   1.000
_cell.length_b   1.000
_cell.length_c   1.000
_cell.angle_alpha   90.00
_cell.angle_beta   90.00
_cell.angle_gamma   90.00
#
_symmetry.space_group_name_H-M   'P 1'
#
loop_
_entity.id
_entity.type
_entity.pdbx_description
1 polymer ?
#
loop_
_entity_poly.entity_id
_entity_poly.type
_entity_poly.pdbx_seq_one_letter_code
_entity_poly.pdbx_strand_id
1 'polypeptide(L)'
;MDEEYSKVTMADQLAIAVSSPKNYKHLTKLKASKTVGFMILIAFILTFIEFGIGVITFIMHVGGLNNLITNKVPQFVIEDGKLTAEAEMSLDIGNATIYMNTDYDRITLDDIKTNGVYIAFGKENVVMGMINGGQTYEYSTMDLDKLFYDGFNNEQLSSAVPAFYVAIIIMYIAMMFGSVIRMIFLALVFSIVARTLAKGLHTGLSYGNVFRVCLYGLTLPMLLTSVNTCLDFLIPSSIMFVITLILAFSMINRGIASHVGTTAPPEDWL
;
A
#
# COMPACT_ATOMS: atom_id res chain seq x y z
N MET A 1 -26.62 29.71 -2.82
CA MET A 1 -25.21 29.36 -3.15
C MET A 1 -24.81 27.94 -2.71
N ASP A 2 -25.62 27.31 -1.83
CA ASP A 2 -25.30 25.96 -1.28
C ASP A 2 -25.78 24.77 -2.12
N GLU A 3 -26.74 24.94 -3.03
CA GLU A 3 -27.30 23.85 -3.83
C GLU A 3 -26.36 23.36 -4.98
N GLU A 4 -25.60 24.27 -5.57
CA GLU A 4 -24.72 23.94 -6.69
C GLU A 4 -23.53 23.05 -6.27
N TYR A 5 -22.99 23.26 -5.06
CA TYR A 5 -21.89 22.45 -4.51
C TYR A 5 -22.35 21.12 -3.92
N SER A 6 -23.65 20.95 -3.66
CA SER A 6 -24.19 19.67 -3.18
C SER A 6 -24.16 18.58 -4.25
N LYS A 7 -24.10 18.95 -5.53
CA LYS A 7 -24.15 18.03 -6.68
C LYS A 7 -22.77 17.44 -7.08
N VAL A 8 -21.64 17.95 -6.53
CA VAL A 8 -20.32 17.41 -6.85
C VAL A 8 -20.19 15.99 -6.31
N THR A 9 -20.07 15.03 -7.22
CA THR A 9 -19.93 13.61 -6.91
C THR A 9 -18.49 13.26 -6.51
N MET A 10 -18.24 12.04 -6.00
CA MET A 10 -16.88 11.55 -5.74
C MET A 10 -16.07 11.41 -7.02
N ALA A 11 -16.71 11.02 -8.12
CA ALA A 11 -16.06 10.92 -9.44
C ALA A 11 -15.62 12.29 -9.94
N ASP A 12 -16.48 13.33 -9.76
CA ASP A 12 -16.12 14.71 -10.12
C ASP A 12 -14.93 15.20 -9.30
N GLN A 13 -14.90 14.89 -7.98
CA GLN A 13 -13.78 15.26 -7.13
C GLN A 13 -12.49 14.59 -7.61
N LEU A 14 -12.54 13.30 -7.98
CA LEU A 14 -11.37 12.58 -8.52
C LEU A 14 -10.92 13.18 -9.85
N ALA A 15 -11.83 13.42 -10.79
CA ALA A 15 -11.52 14.03 -12.07
C ALA A 15 -10.86 15.40 -11.90
N ILE A 16 -11.40 16.25 -11.03
CA ILE A 16 -10.83 17.57 -10.72
C ILE A 16 -9.46 17.43 -10.04
N ALA A 17 -9.32 16.53 -9.06
CA ALA A 17 -8.08 16.33 -8.32
C ALA A 17 -6.93 15.89 -9.23
N VAL A 18 -7.22 15.03 -10.22
CA VAL A 18 -6.20 14.47 -11.12
C VAL A 18 -5.89 15.40 -12.32
N SER A 19 -6.91 16.06 -12.91
CA SER A 19 -6.73 16.74 -14.20
C SER A 19 -6.90 18.25 -14.17
N SER A 20 -7.58 18.81 -13.16
CA SER A 20 -8.06 20.19 -13.22
C SER A 20 -7.75 21.03 -11.97
N PRO A 21 -6.46 21.25 -11.62
CA PRO A 21 -6.09 22.01 -10.42
C PRO A 21 -6.66 23.44 -10.38
N LYS A 22 -6.96 24.01 -11.54
CA LYS A 22 -7.65 25.32 -11.64
C LYS A 22 -9.05 25.32 -11.01
N ASN A 23 -9.65 24.16 -10.84
CA ASN A 23 -10.97 23.98 -10.26
C ASN A 23 -10.94 23.61 -8.76
N TYR A 24 -9.78 23.57 -8.10
CA TYR A 24 -9.65 23.28 -6.67
C TYR A 24 -10.42 24.30 -5.80
N LYS A 25 -10.61 25.53 -6.28
CA LYS A 25 -11.48 26.51 -5.61
C LYS A 25 -12.92 26.02 -5.35
N HIS A 26 -13.41 25.07 -6.15
CA HIS A 26 -14.72 24.45 -5.92
C HIS A 26 -14.62 23.34 -4.87
N LEU A 27 -13.53 22.58 -4.85
CA LEU A 27 -13.33 21.49 -3.88
C LEU A 27 -13.12 22.01 -2.44
N THR A 28 -12.46 23.14 -2.27
CA THR A 28 -12.24 23.74 -0.95
C THR A 28 -13.54 24.23 -0.28
N LYS A 29 -14.60 24.49 -1.06
CA LYS A 29 -15.93 24.91 -0.57
C LYS A 29 -16.82 23.72 -0.17
N LEU A 30 -16.42 22.47 -0.45
CA LEU A 30 -17.19 21.30 -0.07
C LEU A 30 -17.23 21.12 1.45
N LYS A 31 -18.28 20.46 1.94
CA LYS A 31 -18.38 20.06 3.35
C LYS A 31 -17.21 19.12 3.72
N ALA A 32 -16.73 19.20 4.95
CA ALA A 32 -15.64 18.37 5.44
C ALA A 32 -15.91 16.86 5.23
N SER A 33 -17.16 16.42 5.42
CA SER A 33 -17.57 15.03 5.21
C SER A 33 -17.31 14.54 3.77
N LYS A 34 -17.48 15.40 2.75
CA LYS A 34 -17.17 15.04 1.36
C LYS A 34 -15.66 14.90 1.12
N THR A 35 -14.86 15.75 1.76
CA THR A 35 -13.39 15.63 1.71
C THR A 35 -12.91 14.35 2.39
N VAL A 36 -13.49 13.99 3.55
CA VAL A 36 -13.18 12.74 4.25
C VAL A 36 -13.60 11.52 3.41
N GLY A 37 -14.81 11.55 2.84
CA GLY A 37 -15.26 10.50 1.93
C GLY A 37 -14.33 10.32 0.71
N PHE A 38 -13.86 11.43 0.14
CA PHE A 38 -12.87 11.41 -0.94
C PHE A 38 -11.54 10.79 -0.50
N MET A 39 -11.03 11.13 0.69
CA MET A 39 -9.81 10.52 1.25
C MET A 39 -9.94 9.00 1.37
N ILE A 40 -11.09 8.53 1.91
CA ILE A 40 -11.36 7.09 2.05
C ILE A 40 -11.40 6.43 0.67
N LEU A 41 -12.06 7.03 -0.32
CA LEU A 41 -12.09 6.51 -1.69
C LEU A 41 -10.69 6.41 -2.29
N ILE A 42 -9.86 7.44 -2.16
CA ILE A 42 -8.49 7.42 -2.69
C ILE A 42 -7.65 6.37 -1.95
N ALA A 43 -7.75 6.29 -0.62
CA ALA A 43 -7.04 5.27 0.15
C ALA A 43 -7.44 3.85 -0.29
N PHE A 44 -8.74 3.62 -0.55
CA PHE A 44 -9.24 2.36 -1.10
C PHE A 44 -8.60 2.06 -2.46
N ILE A 45 -8.57 3.03 -3.39
CA ILE A 45 -7.99 2.86 -4.73
C ILE A 45 -6.48 2.59 -4.64
N LEU A 46 -5.75 3.37 -3.83
CA LEU A 46 -4.30 3.18 -3.65
C LEU A 46 -3.99 1.79 -3.10
N THR A 47 -4.70 1.37 -2.04
CA THR A 47 -4.53 0.05 -1.45
C THR A 47 -4.91 -1.07 -2.41
N PHE A 48 -5.97 -0.88 -3.22
CA PHE A 48 -6.34 -1.85 -4.23
C PHE A 48 -5.25 -2.02 -5.29
N ILE A 49 -4.63 -0.93 -5.74
CA ILE A 49 -3.53 -0.97 -6.70
C ILE A 49 -2.28 -1.60 -6.07
N GLU A 50 -1.88 -1.16 -4.86
CA GLU A 50 -0.63 -1.58 -4.22
C GLU A 50 -0.68 -3.02 -3.66
N PHE A 51 -1.84 -3.50 -3.23
CA PHE A 51 -2.01 -4.80 -2.57
C PHE A 51 -3.08 -5.67 -3.23
N GLY A 52 -4.26 -5.12 -3.51
CA GLY A 52 -5.41 -5.90 -4.00
C GLY A 52 -5.15 -6.59 -5.33
N ILE A 53 -4.53 -5.89 -6.29
CA ILE A 53 -4.17 -6.45 -7.61
C ILE A 53 -3.22 -7.64 -7.43
N GLY A 54 -2.16 -7.49 -6.63
CA GLY A 54 -1.20 -8.56 -6.36
C GLY A 54 -1.84 -9.79 -5.75
N VAL A 55 -2.69 -9.61 -4.73
CA VAL A 55 -3.41 -10.72 -4.09
C VAL A 55 -4.34 -11.42 -5.06
N ILE A 56 -5.14 -10.67 -5.85
CA ILE A 56 -6.06 -11.26 -6.83
C ILE A 56 -5.27 -12.05 -7.88
N THR A 57 -4.22 -11.46 -8.43
CA THR A 57 -3.36 -12.10 -9.44
C THR A 57 -2.76 -13.40 -8.89
N PHE A 58 -2.25 -13.37 -7.65
CA PHE A 58 -1.71 -14.56 -6.99
C PHE A 58 -2.77 -15.65 -6.84
N ILE A 59 -3.94 -15.32 -6.25
CA ILE A 59 -5.02 -16.30 -6.05
C ILE A 59 -5.48 -16.91 -7.39
N MET A 60 -5.58 -16.09 -8.44
CA MET A 60 -5.93 -16.58 -9.78
C MET A 60 -4.84 -17.49 -10.38
N HIS A 61 -3.56 -17.11 -10.20
CA HIS A 61 -2.42 -17.88 -10.72
C HIS A 61 -2.33 -19.27 -10.08
N VAL A 62 -2.58 -19.39 -8.79
CA VAL A 62 -2.55 -20.67 -8.08
C VAL A 62 -3.86 -21.48 -8.21
N GLY A 63 -4.92 -20.89 -8.77
CA GLY A 63 -6.23 -21.51 -8.88
C GLY A 63 -7.01 -21.56 -7.56
N GLY A 64 -6.71 -20.64 -6.63
CA GLY A 64 -7.24 -20.56 -5.27
C GLY A 64 -6.37 -21.25 -4.23
N LEU A 65 -6.49 -20.83 -2.97
CA LEU A 65 -5.66 -21.34 -1.88
C LEU A 65 -5.86 -22.83 -1.61
N ASN A 66 -7.06 -23.34 -1.76
CA ASN A 66 -7.32 -24.79 -1.65
C ASN A 66 -6.56 -25.58 -2.71
N ASN A 67 -6.59 -25.13 -3.97
CA ASN A 67 -5.87 -25.77 -5.04
C ASN A 67 -4.34 -25.73 -4.83
N LEU A 68 -3.85 -24.61 -4.31
CA LEU A 68 -2.45 -24.48 -3.92
C LEU A 68 -2.04 -25.56 -2.92
N ILE A 69 -2.78 -25.68 -1.80
CA ILE A 69 -2.49 -26.62 -0.73
C ILE A 69 -2.62 -28.06 -1.20
N THR A 70 -3.67 -28.38 -1.96
CA THR A 70 -3.94 -29.75 -2.38
C THR A 70 -2.97 -30.24 -3.46
N ASN A 71 -2.56 -29.38 -4.40
CA ASN A 71 -1.87 -29.79 -5.60
C ASN A 71 -0.40 -29.33 -5.70
N LYS A 72 0.01 -28.33 -4.91
CA LYS A 72 1.36 -27.77 -5.00
C LYS A 72 2.16 -27.89 -3.71
N VAL A 73 1.50 -28.03 -2.55
CA VAL A 73 2.17 -28.31 -1.29
C VAL A 73 2.29 -29.83 -1.17
N PRO A 74 3.51 -30.40 -1.04
CA PRO A 74 3.68 -31.85 -0.83
C PRO A 74 3.02 -32.27 0.49
N GLN A 75 2.69 -33.55 0.61
CA GLN A 75 2.20 -34.09 1.87
C GLN A 75 3.26 -33.87 2.96
N PHE A 76 2.82 -33.33 4.08
CA PHE A 76 3.68 -33.09 5.22
C PHE A 76 2.95 -33.33 6.53
N VAL A 77 3.73 -33.57 7.59
CA VAL A 77 3.25 -33.61 8.95
C VAL A 77 4.33 -32.99 9.87
N ILE A 78 3.88 -32.30 10.91
CA ILE A 78 4.74 -31.80 11.97
C ILE A 78 4.42 -32.61 13.24
N GLU A 79 5.37 -33.42 13.67
CA GLU A 79 5.28 -34.24 14.88
C GLU A 79 6.52 -34.00 15.76
N ASP A 80 6.32 -33.87 17.06
CA ASP A 80 7.38 -33.55 18.03
C ASP A 80 8.22 -32.32 17.61
N GLY A 81 7.59 -31.31 17.01
CA GLY A 81 8.23 -30.10 16.50
C GLY A 81 9.09 -30.31 15.25
N LYS A 82 8.97 -31.45 14.58
CA LYS A 82 9.73 -31.79 13.37
C LYS A 82 8.82 -31.93 12.17
N LEU A 83 9.17 -31.19 11.11
CA LEU A 83 8.55 -31.28 9.80
C LEU A 83 9.06 -32.51 9.06
N THR A 84 8.16 -33.36 8.63
CA THR A 84 8.41 -34.43 7.66
C THR A 84 7.60 -34.15 6.41
N ALA A 85 8.22 -34.16 5.24
CA ALA A 85 7.55 -33.92 3.96
C ALA A 85 7.98 -34.94 2.93
N GLU A 86 7.07 -35.30 2.00
CA GLU A 86 7.35 -36.27 0.95
C GLU A 86 8.34 -35.77 -0.13
N ALA A 87 8.42 -34.44 -0.27
CA ALA A 87 9.28 -33.81 -1.28
C ALA A 87 9.70 -32.40 -0.84
N GLU A 88 10.81 -31.95 -1.42
CA GLU A 88 11.20 -30.55 -1.39
C GLU A 88 10.19 -29.67 -2.15
N MET A 89 9.99 -28.44 -1.70
CA MET A 89 9.09 -27.49 -2.32
C MET A 89 9.76 -26.13 -2.51
N SER A 90 9.54 -25.54 -3.68
CA SER A 90 9.82 -24.12 -3.95
C SER A 90 8.60 -23.51 -4.63
N LEU A 91 7.98 -22.54 -3.98
CA LEU A 91 6.76 -21.90 -4.44
C LEU A 91 6.90 -20.37 -4.42
N ASP A 92 6.86 -19.77 -5.61
CA ASP A 92 6.95 -18.33 -5.74
C ASP A 92 5.58 -17.69 -5.50
N ILE A 93 5.55 -16.74 -4.56
CA ILE A 93 4.37 -15.95 -4.17
C ILE A 93 4.71 -14.46 -4.38
N GLY A 94 4.45 -13.93 -5.58
CA GLY A 94 4.84 -12.56 -5.92
C GLY A 94 6.35 -12.38 -5.82
N ASN A 95 6.79 -11.52 -4.90
CA ASN A 95 8.22 -11.23 -4.69
C ASN A 95 8.87 -12.11 -3.62
N ALA A 96 8.14 -13.08 -3.06
CA ALA A 96 8.65 -13.98 -2.04
C ALA A 96 8.53 -15.45 -2.49
N THR A 97 9.46 -16.28 -2.02
CA THR A 97 9.46 -17.73 -2.25
C THR A 97 9.25 -18.45 -0.93
N ILE A 98 8.25 -19.34 -0.88
CA ILE A 98 8.15 -20.32 0.18
C ILE A 98 9.01 -21.52 -0.25
N TYR A 99 10.05 -21.77 0.54
CA TYR A 99 10.97 -22.89 0.32
C TYR A 99 10.85 -23.89 1.46
N MET A 100 10.80 -25.18 1.17
CA MET A 100 10.76 -26.23 2.17
C MET A 100 11.72 -27.34 1.78
N ASN A 101 12.64 -27.67 2.68
CA ASN A 101 13.57 -28.78 2.50
C ASN A 101 13.88 -29.41 3.85
N THR A 102 13.43 -30.65 4.04
CA THR A 102 13.57 -31.43 5.27
C THR A 102 14.90 -32.18 5.36
N ASP A 103 15.81 -32.06 4.37
CA ASP A 103 17.17 -32.54 4.47
C ASP A 103 18.03 -31.73 5.45
N TYR A 104 17.63 -30.50 5.69
CA TYR A 104 18.25 -29.64 6.70
C TYR A 104 17.53 -29.76 8.03
N ASP A 105 18.20 -30.21 9.09
CA ASP A 105 17.64 -30.20 10.43
C ASP A 105 17.25 -28.77 10.83
N ARG A 106 18.15 -27.82 10.60
CA ARG A 106 17.87 -26.37 10.70
C ARG A 106 18.35 -25.68 9.42
N ILE A 107 17.40 -25.05 8.73
CA ILE A 107 17.69 -24.28 7.52
C ILE A 107 18.10 -22.86 7.89
N THR A 108 19.03 -22.30 7.12
CA THR A 108 19.45 -20.91 7.16
C THR A 108 19.32 -20.30 5.77
N LEU A 109 19.36 -18.98 5.65
CA LEU A 109 19.32 -18.33 4.33
C LEU A 109 20.61 -18.62 3.51
N ASP A 110 21.71 -18.94 4.18
CA ASP A 110 22.98 -19.30 3.51
C ASP A 110 22.90 -20.65 2.77
N ASP A 111 21.94 -21.49 3.12
CA ASP A 111 21.67 -22.76 2.44
C ASP A 111 20.96 -22.55 1.10
N ILE A 112 20.37 -21.34 0.87
CA ILE A 112 19.66 -20.97 -0.33
C ILE A 112 20.57 -20.14 -1.24
N LYS A 113 20.74 -20.56 -2.49
CA LYS A 113 21.73 -19.97 -3.40
C LYS A 113 21.20 -18.86 -4.30
N THR A 114 19.88 -18.62 -4.31
CA THR A 114 19.24 -17.66 -5.22
C THR A 114 18.85 -16.38 -4.49
N ASN A 115 18.97 -15.23 -5.19
CA ASN A 115 18.49 -13.97 -4.63
C ASN A 115 16.96 -13.97 -4.54
N GLY A 116 16.42 -13.37 -3.49
CA GLY A 116 14.98 -13.27 -3.29
C GLY A 116 14.60 -13.07 -1.82
N VAL A 117 13.31 -12.93 -1.58
CA VAL A 117 12.72 -12.93 -0.23
C VAL A 117 12.21 -14.35 0.06
N TYR A 118 12.53 -14.89 1.20
CA TYR A 118 12.26 -16.28 1.53
C TYR A 118 11.49 -16.44 2.84
N ILE A 119 10.57 -17.41 2.83
CA ILE A 119 10.06 -18.10 4.02
C ILE A 119 10.50 -19.55 3.84
N ALA A 120 11.60 -19.95 4.51
CA ALA A 120 12.22 -21.25 4.32
C ALA A 120 11.99 -22.16 5.52
N PHE A 121 11.47 -23.33 5.27
CA PHE A 121 11.17 -24.37 6.26
C PHE A 121 12.26 -25.46 6.20
N GLY A 122 12.97 -25.64 7.29
CA GLY A 122 13.76 -26.82 7.59
C GLY A 122 12.96 -27.84 8.39
N LYS A 123 13.64 -28.88 8.88
CA LYS A 123 13.00 -29.93 9.69
C LYS A 123 12.51 -29.41 11.04
N GLU A 124 13.23 -28.51 11.69
CA GLU A 124 12.93 -28.03 13.06
C GLU A 124 12.63 -26.52 13.13
N ASN A 125 12.88 -25.77 12.05
CA ASN A 125 12.74 -24.33 12.06
C ASN A 125 12.14 -23.76 10.77
N VAL A 126 11.64 -22.53 10.89
CA VAL A 126 11.36 -21.66 9.75
C VAL A 126 12.22 -20.40 9.86
N VAL A 127 12.77 -19.97 8.74
CA VAL A 127 13.56 -18.75 8.60
C VAL A 127 12.88 -17.81 7.62
N MET A 128 12.79 -16.53 7.97
CA MET A 128 12.29 -15.47 7.09
C MET A 128 13.40 -14.45 6.85
N GLY A 129 13.59 -14.08 5.59
CA GLY A 129 14.60 -13.07 5.27
C GLY A 129 14.77 -12.86 3.77
N MET A 130 15.85 -12.19 3.40
CA MET A 130 16.15 -11.81 2.03
C MET A 130 17.61 -12.12 1.70
N ILE A 131 17.83 -12.56 0.48
CA ILE A 131 19.15 -12.73 -0.12
C ILE A 131 19.27 -11.71 -1.26
N ASN A 132 20.27 -10.84 -1.19
CA ASN A 132 20.51 -9.82 -2.20
C ASN A 132 22.00 -9.64 -2.45
N GLY A 133 22.46 -9.86 -3.68
CA GLY A 133 23.86 -9.69 -4.08
C GLY A 133 24.83 -10.59 -3.30
N GLY A 134 24.39 -11.78 -2.86
CA GLY A 134 25.19 -12.71 -2.06
C GLY A 134 25.28 -12.34 -0.58
N GLN A 135 24.52 -11.36 -0.12
CA GLN A 135 24.35 -11.04 1.30
C GLN A 135 23.00 -11.54 1.79
N THR A 136 23.00 -12.17 2.97
CA THR A 136 21.81 -12.67 3.64
C THR A 136 21.36 -11.69 4.73
N TYR A 137 20.06 -11.39 4.74
CA TYR A 137 19.40 -10.54 5.73
C TYR A 137 18.30 -11.37 6.38
N GLU A 138 18.59 -11.96 7.52
CA GLU A 138 17.61 -12.72 8.29
C GLU A 138 16.76 -11.78 9.15
N TYR A 139 15.44 -11.85 8.99
CA TYR A 139 14.49 -11.04 9.75
C TYR A 139 14.00 -11.77 10.99
N SER A 140 13.80 -13.08 10.88
CA SER A 140 13.30 -13.92 11.98
C SER A 140 13.61 -15.39 11.75
N THR A 141 13.98 -16.08 12.82
CA THR A 141 14.04 -17.54 12.87
C THR A 141 13.21 -18.02 14.03
N MET A 142 12.36 -19.00 13.79
CA MET A 142 11.47 -19.59 14.79
C MET A 142 11.49 -21.10 14.72
N ASP A 143 11.39 -21.75 15.87
CA ASP A 143 11.25 -23.20 15.95
C ASP A 143 9.81 -23.61 15.60
N LEU A 144 9.64 -24.76 14.93
CA LEU A 144 8.33 -25.19 14.45
C LEU A 144 7.38 -25.59 15.60
N ASP A 145 7.92 -26.12 16.70
CA ASP A 145 7.16 -26.45 17.90
C ASP A 145 6.46 -25.25 18.55
N LYS A 146 6.99 -24.04 18.33
CA LYS A 146 6.38 -22.79 18.81
C LYS A 146 5.30 -22.24 17.89
N LEU A 147 5.28 -22.67 16.62
CA LEU A 147 4.37 -22.16 15.59
C LEU A 147 3.21 -23.12 15.33
N PHE A 148 3.47 -24.41 15.39
CA PHE A 148 2.52 -25.44 15.02
C PHE A 148 2.33 -26.43 16.16
N TYR A 149 1.10 -26.88 16.34
CA TYR A 149 0.81 -27.96 17.28
C TYR A 149 1.17 -29.32 16.67
N ASP A 150 1.33 -30.30 17.51
CA ASP A 150 1.66 -31.67 17.12
C ASP A 150 0.58 -32.30 16.26
N GLY A 151 0.97 -32.97 15.17
CA GLY A 151 0.07 -33.55 14.18
C GLY A 151 -0.42 -32.55 13.12
N PHE A 152 0.11 -31.30 13.04
CA PHE A 152 -0.25 -30.36 12.00
C PHE A 152 0.17 -30.86 10.62
N ASN A 153 -0.79 -30.89 9.67
CA ASN A 153 -0.59 -31.46 8.33
C ASN A 153 -1.40 -30.73 7.24
N ASN A 154 -1.41 -31.24 6.01
CA ASN A 154 -2.14 -30.66 4.88
C ASN A 154 -3.64 -30.51 5.13
N GLU A 155 -4.28 -31.40 5.88
CA GLU A 155 -5.72 -31.33 6.16
C GLU A 155 -6.02 -30.12 7.07
N GLN A 156 -5.22 -29.93 8.15
CA GLN A 156 -5.34 -28.77 9.00
C GLN A 156 -5.00 -27.47 8.25
N LEU A 157 -3.96 -27.46 7.42
CA LEU A 157 -3.62 -26.32 6.58
C LEU A 157 -4.78 -25.98 5.62
N SER A 158 -5.39 -26.97 4.99
CA SER A 158 -6.55 -26.77 4.12
C SER A 158 -7.78 -26.24 4.90
N SER A 159 -8.00 -26.74 6.10
CA SER A 159 -9.10 -26.27 6.97
C SER A 159 -8.92 -24.82 7.41
N ALA A 160 -7.69 -24.30 7.42
CA ALA A 160 -7.36 -22.92 7.75
C ALA A 160 -7.59 -21.92 6.60
N VAL A 161 -7.87 -22.38 5.37
CA VAL A 161 -8.05 -21.51 4.19
C VAL A 161 -9.08 -20.40 4.40
N PRO A 162 -10.25 -20.61 5.00
CA PRO A 162 -11.18 -19.52 5.30
C PRO A 162 -10.56 -18.44 6.18
N ALA A 163 -9.74 -18.83 7.16
CA ALA A 163 -9.06 -17.89 8.05
C ALA A 163 -8.00 -17.06 7.29
N PHE A 164 -7.31 -17.63 6.31
CA PHE A 164 -6.40 -16.87 5.43
C PHE A 164 -7.14 -15.80 4.61
N TYR A 165 -8.31 -16.11 4.05
CA TYR A 165 -9.11 -15.08 3.36
C TYR A 165 -9.55 -13.95 4.29
N VAL A 166 -9.95 -14.29 5.53
CA VAL A 166 -10.29 -13.28 6.54
C VAL A 166 -9.05 -12.43 6.89
N ALA A 167 -7.89 -13.04 7.06
CA ALA A 167 -6.63 -12.35 7.33
C ALA A 167 -6.25 -11.38 6.19
N ILE A 168 -6.44 -11.78 4.93
CA ILE A 168 -6.21 -10.92 3.75
C ILE A 168 -7.13 -9.69 3.80
N ILE A 169 -8.41 -9.87 4.15
CA ILE A 169 -9.36 -8.75 4.27
C ILE A 169 -8.95 -7.80 5.40
N ILE A 170 -8.58 -8.34 6.56
CA ILE A 170 -8.10 -7.54 7.70
C ILE A 170 -6.85 -6.75 7.31
N MET A 171 -5.89 -7.40 6.62
CA MET A 171 -4.67 -6.76 6.15
C MET A 171 -4.97 -5.65 5.13
N TYR A 172 -5.91 -5.88 4.20
CA TYR A 172 -6.37 -4.85 3.26
C TYR A 172 -6.91 -3.62 4.00
N ILE A 173 -7.77 -3.83 5.00
CA ILE A 173 -8.33 -2.74 5.81
C ILE A 173 -7.22 -2.00 6.56
N ALA A 174 -6.28 -2.71 7.17
CA ALA A 174 -5.14 -2.09 7.88
C ALA A 174 -4.27 -1.24 6.94
N MET A 175 -3.97 -1.74 5.74
CA MET A 175 -3.22 -1.00 4.72
C MET A 175 -3.99 0.23 4.21
N MET A 176 -5.32 0.13 4.08
CA MET A 176 -6.17 1.27 3.72
C MET A 176 -6.08 2.38 4.79
N PHE A 177 -6.12 2.03 6.07
CA PHE A 177 -5.91 3.01 7.15
C PHE A 177 -4.50 3.63 7.08
N GLY A 178 -3.46 2.83 6.83
CA GLY A 178 -2.10 3.31 6.59
C GLY A 178 -2.03 4.32 5.44
N SER A 179 -2.75 4.06 4.35
CA SER A 179 -2.85 4.97 3.19
C SER A 179 -3.53 6.30 3.56
N VAL A 180 -4.59 6.27 4.38
CA VAL A 180 -5.22 7.51 4.91
C VAL A 180 -4.22 8.32 5.74
N ILE A 181 -3.51 7.66 6.66
CA ILE A 181 -2.51 8.31 7.51
C ILE A 181 -1.40 8.92 6.65
N ARG A 182 -0.89 8.19 5.64
CA ARG A 182 0.11 8.67 4.67
C ARG A 182 -0.38 9.92 3.94
N MET A 183 -1.63 9.93 3.45
CA MET A 183 -2.24 11.08 2.77
C MET A 183 -2.31 12.31 3.69
N ILE A 184 -2.81 12.14 4.91
CA ILE A 184 -2.92 13.23 5.90
C ILE A 184 -1.54 13.79 6.22
N PHE A 185 -0.57 12.92 6.52
CA PHE A 185 0.79 13.33 6.86
C PHE A 185 1.44 14.13 5.73
N LEU A 186 1.39 13.63 4.50
CA LEU A 186 1.93 14.33 3.34
C LEU A 186 1.21 15.66 3.10
N ALA A 187 -0.13 15.70 3.19
CA ALA A 187 -0.89 16.94 3.03
C ALA A 187 -0.52 17.98 4.12
N LEU A 188 -0.26 17.56 5.36
CA LEU A 188 0.23 18.44 6.43
C LEU A 188 1.62 19.00 6.11
N VAL A 189 2.56 18.15 5.70
CA VAL A 189 3.93 18.57 5.33
C VAL A 189 3.90 19.59 4.20
N PHE A 190 3.18 19.28 3.11
CA PHE A 190 3.06 20.20 1.97
C PHE A 190 2.31 21.48 2.33
N SER A 191 1.36 21.45 3.27
CA SER A 191 0.61 22.61 3.70
C SER A 191 1.47 23.69 4.37
N ILE A 192 2.57 23.30 5.00
CA ILE A 192 3.52 24.24 5.61
C ILE A 192 4.12 25.14 4.52
N VAL A 193 4.63 24.54 3.45
CA VAL A 193 5.21 25.28 2.31
C VAL A 193 4.11 26.01 1.51
N ALA A 194 3.01 25.32 1.25
CA ALA A 194 1.88 25.86 0.49
C ALA A 194 1.24 27.11 1.16
N ARG A 195 1.27 27.19 2.49
CA ARG A 195 0.78 28.36 3.22
C ARG A 195 1.61 29.61 2.93
N THR A 196 2.93 29.47 2.84
CA THR A 196 3.82 30.60 2.48
C THR A 196 3.49 31.11 1.07
N LEU A 197 3.28 30.17 0.13
CA LEU A 197 2.87 30.49 -1.23
C LEU A 197 1.50 31.18 -1.28
N ALA A 198 0.52 30.67 -0.52
CA ALA A 198 -0.84 31.26 -0.43
C ALA A 198 -0.81 32.69 0.09
N LYS A 199 0.05 32.99 1.09
CA LYS A 199 0.29 34.35 1.59
C LYS A 199 0.93 35.24 0.53
N GLY A 200 1.97 34.76 -0.15
CA GLY A 200 2.65 35.53 -1.21
C GLY A 200 1.74 35.86 -2.39
N LEU A 201 0.75 35.01 -2.69
CA LEU A 201 -0.25 35.25 -3.74
C LEU A 201 -1.50 36.01 -3.22
N HIS A 202 -1.54 36.42 -1.96
CA HIS A 202 -2.65 37.15 -1.35
C HIS A 202 -4.02 36.46 -1.55
N THR A 203 -4.08 35.14 -1.46
CA THR A 203 -5.31 34.36 -1.75
C THR A 203 -6.33 34.40 -0.61
N GLY A 204 -5.97 34.86 0.60
CA GLY A 204 -6.83 34.84 1.77
C GLY A 204 -7.24 33.45 2.27
N LEU A 205 -6.58 32.38 1.80
CA LEU A 205 -6.92 31.01 2.17
C LEU A 205 -6.60 30.72 3.65
N SER A 206 -7.60 30.18 4.36
CA SER A 206 -7.38 29.61 5.69
C SER A 206 -6.45 28.38 5.61
N TYR A 207 -5.79 28.03 6.73
CA TYR A 207 -4.94 26.83 6.78
C TYR A 207 -5.69 25.56 6.38
N GLY A 208 -6.94 25.39 6.83
CA GLY A 208 -7.77 24.24 6.46
C GLY A 208 -8.04 24.13 4.95
N ASN A 209 -8.20 25.28 4.26
CA ASN A 209 -8.37 25.27 2.81
C ASN A 209 -7.05 24.99 2.09
N VAL A 210 -5.92 25.49 2.58
CA VAL A 210 -4.58 25.12 2.06
C VAL A 210 -4.34 23.63 2.21
N PHE A 211 -4.67 23.05 3.37
CA PHE A 211 -4.59 21.61 3.61
C PHE A 211 -5.41 20.81 2.59
N ARG A 212 -6.68 21.25 2.32
CA ARG A 212 -7.52 20.60 1.30
C ARG A 212 -6.93 20.69 -0.09
N VAL A 213 -6.37 21.85 -0.48
CA VAL A 213 -5.67 21.99 -1.77
C VAL A 213 -4.50 21.01 -1.85
N CYS A 214 -3.70 20.87 -0.79
CA CYS A 214 -2.60 19.91 -0.76
C CYS A 214 -3.11 18.47 -0.86
N LEU A 215 -4.18 18.12 -0.14
CA LEU A 215 -4.76 16.78 -0.19
C LEU A 215 -5.21 16.40 -1.60
N TYR A 216 -5.94 17.28 -2.28
CA TYR A 216 -6.35 17.03 -3.67
C TYR A 216 -5.16 17.05 -4.63
N GLY A 217 -4.18 17.95 -4.43
CA GLY A 217 -2.99 18.06 -5.27
C GLY A 217 -2.03 16.87 -5.17
N LEU A 218 -2.05 16.13 -4.06
CA LEU A 218 -1.27 14.92 -3.86
C LEU A 218 -1.91 13.66 -4.47
N THR A 219 -3.18 13.72 -4.86
CA THR A 219 -3.91 12.56 -5.39
C THR A 219 -3.22 11.95 -6.61
N LEU A 220 -2.90 12.75 -7.63
CA LEU A 220 -2.25 12.26 -8.84
C LEU A 220 -0.84 11.73 -8.59
N PRO A 221 0.05 12.45 -7.86
CA PRO A 221 1.36 11.91 -7.47
C PRO A 221 1.29 10.56 -6.76
N MET A 222 0.36 10.40 -5.82
CA MET A 222 0.18 9.14 -5.07
C MET A 222 -0.31 8.01 -5.97
N LEU A 223 -1.27 8.26 -6.86
CA LEU A 223 -1.75 7.28 -7.84
C LEU A 223 -0.61 6.81 -8.75
N LEU A 224 0.22 7.73 -9.26
CA LEU A 224 1.37 7.36 -10.09
C LEU A 224 2.39 6.51 -9.33
N THR A 225 2.66 6.85 -8.06
CA THR A 225 3.54 6.03 -7.21
C THR A 225 2.97 4.63 -7.03
N SER A 226 1.68 4.51 -6.71
CA SER A 226 1.02 3.21 -6.51
C SER A 226 1.01 2.36 -7.78
N VAL A 227 0.76 2.97 -8.94
CA VAL A 227 0.85 2.27 -10.25
C VAL A 227 2.27 1.80 -10.51
N ASN A 228 3.29 2.64 -10.26
CA ASN A 228 4.69 2.25 -10.42
C ASN A 228 5.07 1.09 -9.48
N THR A 229 4.58 1.08 -8.26
CA THR A 229 4.78 -0.04 -7.32
C THR A 229 4.11 -1.32 -7.84
N CYS A 230 2.89 -1.22 -8.36
CA CYS A 230 2.15 -2.35 -8.94
C CYS A 230 2.85 -2.94 -10.19
N LEU A 231 3.63 -2.11 -10.90
CA LEU A 231 4.43 -2.50 -12.08
C LEU A 231 5.88 -2.87 -11.70
N ASP A 232 6.11 -3.33 -10.47
CA ASP A 232 7.43 -3.75 -9.96
C ASP A 232 8.54 -2.70 -10.17
N PHE A 233 8.18 -1.43 -9.90
CA PHE A 233 9.10 -0.29 -10.05
C PHE A 233 9.68 -0.14 -11.46
N LEU A 234 8.82 -0.18 -12.47
CA LEU A 234 9.19 0.08 -13.88
C LEU A 234 10.04 1.35 -14.01
N ILE A 235 9.73 2.38 -13.23
CA ILE A 235 10.56 3.57 -13.06
C ILE A 235 11.29 3.45 -11.73
N PRO A 236 12.63 3.56 -11.69
CA PRO A 236 13.40 3.53 -10.44
C PRO A 236 12.84 4.51 -9.40
N SER A 237 12.76 4.07 -8.14
CA SER A 237 12.10 4.82 -7.06
C SER A 237 12.65 6.23 -6.88
N SER A 238 13.96 6.45 -7.07
CA SER A 238 14.59 7.77 -7.01
C SER A 238 14.09 8.72 -8.09
N ILE A 239 13.92 8.23 -9.32
CA ILE A 239 13.38 9.01 -10.44
C ILE A 239 11.90 9.29 -10.21
N MET A 240 11.14 8.27 -9.79
CA MET A 240 9.72 8.40 -9.49
C MET A 240 9.46 9.40 -8.38
N PHE A 241 10.30 9.42 -7.34
CA PHE A 241 10.23 10.41 -6.27
C PHE A 241 10.37 11.85 -6.81
N VAL A 242 11.34 12.12 -7.69
CA VAL A 242 11.54 13.45 -8.29
C VAL A 242 10.33 13.84 -9.15
N ILE A 243 9.85 12.93 -10.00
CA ILE A 243 8.66 13.18 -10.86
C ILE A 243 7.45 13.53 -10.00
N THR A 244 7.16 12.73 -8.99
CA THR A 244 5.97 12.93 -8.13
C THR A 244 6.09 14.18 -7.27
N LEU A 245 7.29 14.53 -6.83
CA LEU A 245 7.56 15.77 -6.10
C LEU A 245 7.28 17.01 -6.97
N ILE A 246 7.82 17.05 -8.20
CA ILE A 246 7.58 18.15 -9.15
C ILE A 246 6.08 18.25 -9.48
N LEU A 247 5.43 17.13 -9.69
CA LEU A 247 4.00 17.08 -9.99
C LEU A 247 3.16 17.58 -8.82
N ALA A 248 3.47 17.15 -7.59
CA ALA A 248 2.80 17.62 -6.37
C ALA A 248 2.90 19.15 -6.24
N PHE A 249 4.12 19.71 -6.37
CA PHE A 249 4.31 21.16 -6.32
C PHE A 249 3.54 21.88 -7.43
N SER A 250 3.54 21.36 -8.65
CA SER A 250 2.81 21.94 -9.79
C SER A 250 1.30 21.97 -9.53
N MET A 251 0.73 20.83 -9.08
CA MET A 251 -0.71 20.71 -8.80
C MET A 251 -1.14 21.63 -7.65
N ILE A 252 -0.38 21.64 -6.55
CA ILE A 252 -0.66 22.48 -5.38
C ILE A 252 -0.53 23.96 -5.74
N ASN A 253 0.52 24.36 -6.45
CA ASN A 253 0.72 25.76 -6.86
C ASN A 253 -0.45 26.25 -7.72
N ARG A 254 -0.84 25.48 -8.75
CA ARG A 254 -1.98 25.81 -9.61
C ARG A 254 -3.31 25.82 -8.82
N GLY A 255 -3.45 24.92 -7.85
CA GLY A 255 -4.60 24.86 -6.97
C GLY A 255 -4.72 26.09 -6.09
N ILE A 256 -3.62 26.57 -5.49
CA ILE A 256 -3.60 27.82 -4.70
C ILE A 256 -3.85 29.03 -5.61
N ALA A 257 -3.17 29.09 -6.76
CA ALA A 257 -3.36 30.19 -7.73
C ALA A 257 -4.80 30.31 -8.22
N SER A 258 -5.58 29.23 -8.23
CA SER A 258 -7.00 29.26 -8.61
C SER A 258 -7.88 30.10 -7.66
N HIS A 259 -7.36 30.47 -6.50
CA HIS A 259 -8.07 31.29 -5.51
C HIS A 259 -7.72 32.79 -5.58
N VAL A 260 -6.77 33.17 -6.45
CA VAL A 260 -6.41 34.59 -6.63
C VAL A 260 -7.64 35.36 -7.16
N GLY A 261 -7.99 36.47 -6.51
CA GLY A 261 -9.12 37.30 -6.88
C GLY A 261 -10.52 36.78 -6.50
N THR A 262 -10.57 35.61 -5.77
CA THR A 262 -11.86 35.04 -5.32
C THR A 262 -12.28 35.49 -3.92
N THR A 263 -11.36 36.07 -3.17
CA THR A 263 -11.62 36.69 -1.84
C THR A 263 -11.28 38.16 -1.89
N ALA A 264 -12.24 39.04 -1.47
CA ALA A 264 -11.88 40.41 -1.16
C ALA A 264 -10.85 40.42 -0.04
N PRO A 265 -9.81 41.28 -0.07
CA PRO A 265 -8.88 41.40 1.05
C PRO A 265 -9.67 41.70 2.32
N PRO A 266 -9.33 41.11 3.48
CA PRO A 266 -9.93 41.53 4.74
C PRO A 266 -9.65 43.02 4.94
N GLU A 267 -10.66 43.77 5.36
CA GLU A 267 -10.55 45.23 5.60
C GLU A 267 -9.52 45.63 6.65
N ASP A 268 -8.93 44.68 7.37
CA ASP A 268 -8.00 44.86 8.50
C ASP A 268 -6.50 44.90 8.10
N TRP A 269 -6.17 45.13 6.82
CA TRP A 269 -4.77 45.14 6.31
C TRP A 269 -4.27 46.57 6.00
N LEU A 270 -4.93 47.63 6.52
CA LEU A 270 -4.46 49.01 6.48
C LEU A 270 -3.85 49.45 7.81
#